data_3fe22d027ad5827c351ad074ed9062b1
#
_entry.id   3fe22d027ad5827c351ad074ed9062b1
#
_cell.length_a   1.000
_cell.length_b   1.000
_cell.length_c   1.000
_cell.angle_alpha   90.00
_cell.angle_beta   90.00
_cell.angle_gamma   90.00
#
_symmetry.space_group_name_H-M   'P 1'
#
loop_
_entity.id
_entity.type
_entity.pdbx_description
1 polymer ?
#
loop_
_entity_poly.entity_id
_entity_poly.type
_entity_poly.pdbx_seq_one_letter_code
_entity_poly.pdbx_strand_id
1 'polypeptide(L)'
;MENKFSFPKPEGLNQTILECCTNKGSLVLDSFAGSGTTGAVAHKMGRRWIMVELGEHCHTHIIPRLKKVIDGDDKGGITDAVNWQGGGGFRYYKLAPSLIVNDRWGNAVINPEYNAAMLAEALAKMEGFAYAPSDARWWQHGHSSERDFIYVTTQNLSVDQLQALSDEVALSPDPSPASGRGEQRSLLVCCAAFRGVTAAQAAQRWPNLTLRKIPKMVLARCEWGHDDYSLNVANLPMAAPHPGPLPAGEGTVVGKRKGPKPGNANQGGLFDGESS
;
A
#
# COMPACT_ATOMS: atom_id res chain seq x y z
N MET A 1 -1.81 -31.75 6.59
CA MET A 1 -1.20 -31.55 5.25
C MET A 1 -0.75 -30.10 5.17
N GLU A 2 0.54 -29.85 5.04
CA GLU A 2 1.03 -28.49 4.82
C GLU A 2 0.51 -28.04 3.46
N ASN A 3 -0.25 -26.96 3.46
CA ASN A 3 -0.77 -26.34 2.25
C ASN A 3 0.40 -25.60 1.57
N LYS A 4 1.15 -26.32 0.71
CA LYS A 4 2.30 -25.74 0.00
C LYS A 4 1.80 -24.90 -1.16
N PHE A 5 2.34 -23.67 -1.28
CA PHE A 5 2.11 -22.84 -2.44
C PHE A 5 2.60 -23.56 -3.72
N SER A 6 1.78 -23.61 -4.76
CA SER A 6 2.01 -24.50 -5.90
C SER A 6 3.29 -24.19 -6.68
N PHE A 7 3.68 -22.90 -6.79
CA PHE A 7 4.84 -22.48 -7.61
C PHE A 7 5.60 -21.31 -6.96
N PRO A 8 6.26 -21.52 -5.81
CA PRO A 8 7.08 -20.46 -5.21
C PRO A 8 8.31 -20.22 -6.10
N LYS A 9 8.65 -18.97 -6.35
CA LYS A 9 9.89 -18.63 -7.02
C LYS A 9 11.08 -18.97 -6.12
N PRO A 10 12.20 -19.49 -6.66
CA PRO A 10 13.40 -19.71 -5.89
C PRO A 10 13.94 -18.40 -5.31
N GLU A 11 14.38 -18.42 -4.05
CA GLU A 11 14.95 -17.22 -3.40
C GLU A 11 16.21 -16.72 -4.11
N GLY A 12 17.06 -17.62 -4.61
CA GLY A 12 18.26 -17.26 -5.36
C GLY A 12 17.99 -16.43 -6.62
N LEU A 13 16.86 -16.68 -7.30
CA LEU A 13 16.45 -15.84 -8.43
C LEU A 13 16.18 -14.39 -7.99
N ASN A 14 15.38 -14.23 -6.93
CA ASN A 14 15.07 -12.90 -6.39
C ASN A 14 16.31 -12.24 -5.80
N GLN A 15 17.22 -12.99 -5.20
CA GLN A 15 18.52 -12.50 -4.74
C GLN A 15 19.29 -11.85 -5.90
N THR A 16 19.49 -12.56 -7.01
CA THR A 16 20.19 -12.04 -8.18
C THR A 16 19.54 -10.75 -8.71
N ILE A 17 18.21 -10.73 -8.83
CA ILE A 17 17.48 -9.54 -9.29
C ILE A 17 17.71 -8.36 -8.35
N LEU A 18 17.59 -8.58 -7.03
CA LEU A 18 17.76 -7.51 -6.05
C LEU A 18 19.20 -7.02 -5.95
N GLU A 19 20.20 -7.88 -6.14
CA GLU A 19 21.60 -7.49 -6.19
C GLU A 19 21.92 -6.60 -7.40
N CYS A 20 21.35 -6.94 -8.56
CA CYS A 20 21.53 -6.15 -9.78
C CYS A 20 20.82 -4.79 -9.76
N CYS A 21 19.65 -4.71 -9.10
CA CYS A 21 18.75 -3.55 -9.24
C CYS A 21 18.70 -2.65 -8.00
N THR A 22 19.20 -3.09 -6.85
CA THR A 22 19.00 -2.39 -5.57
C THR A 22 20.23 -2.45 -4.66
N ASN A 23 20.32 -1.49 -3.74
CA ASN A 23 21.29 -1.48 -2.66
C ASN A 23 20.63 -1.83 -1.32
N LYS A 24 21.46 -2.11 -0.29
CA LYS A 24 20.97 -2.25 1.09
C LYS A 24 20.19 -0.99 1.51
N GLY A 25 19.03 -1.17 2.12
CA GLY A 25 18.13 -0.07 2.51
C GLY A 25 17.17 0.42 1.42
N SER A 26 17.34 0.03 0.15
CA SER A 26 16.40 0.35 -0.93
C SER A 26 15.01 -0.18 -0.63
N LEU A 27 13.99 0.48 -1.19
CA LEU A 27 12.61 0.03 -1.13
C LEU A 27 12.26 -0.81 -2.35
N VAL A 28 11.77 -2.03 -2.11
CA VAL A 28 11.31 -2.99 -3.12
C VAL A 28 9.80 -3.07 -3.07
N LEU A 29 9.13 -2.93 -4.21
CA LEU A 29 7.68 -3.12 -4.35
C LEU A 29 7.42 -4.39 -5.15
N ASP A 30 6.56 -5.27 -4.60
CA ASP A 30 6.00 -6.42 -5.30
C ASP A 30 4.47 -6.34 -5.28
N SER A 31 3.88 -6.02 -6.43
CA SER A 31 2.44 -5.81 -6.57
C SER A 31 1.63 -7.12 -6.62
N PHE A 32 2.29 -8.27 -6.76
CA PHE A 32 1.67 -9.59 -6.86
C PHE A 32 2.50 -10.62 -6.08
N ALA A 33 2.49 -10.46 -4.76
CA ALA A 33 3.45 -11.11 -3.86
C ALA A 33 3.43 -12.65 -3.90
N GLY A 34 2.31 -13.26 -4.31
CA GLY A 34 2.17 -14.69 -4.43
C GLY A 34 2.53 -15.44 -3.14
N SER A 35 3.66 -16.13 -3.13
CA SER A 35 4.19 -16.82 -1.94
C SER A 35 5.01 -15.93 -1.00
N GLY A 36 5.19 -14.65 -1.31
CA GLY A 36 5.98 -13.69 -0.51
C GLY A 36 7.49 -13.85 -0.62
N THR A 37 7.98 -14.50 -1.68
CA THR A 37 9.42 -14.73 -1.85
C THR A 37 10.20 -13.42 -1.94
N THR A 38 9.69 -12.43 -2.67
CA THR A 38 10.36 -11.13 -2.82
C THR A 38 10.57 -10.44 -1.46
N GLY A 39 9.53 -10.39 -0.62
CA GLY A 39 9.65 -9.79 0.71
C GLY A 39 10.58 -10.55 1.64
N ALA A 40 10.54 -11.89 1.60
CA ALA A 40 11.44 -12.73 2.38
C ALA A 40 12.91 -12.46 2.02
N VAL A 41 13.24 -12.45 0.72
CA VAL A 41 14.59 -12.20 0.21
C VAL A 41 15.03 -10.76 0.49
N ALA A 42 14.18 -9.77 0.20
CA ALA A 42 14.47 -8.37 0.48
C ALA A 42 14.77 -8.14 1.97
N HIS A 43 14.00 -8.77 2.86
CA HIS A 43 14.19 -8.68 4.29
C HIS A 43 15.53 -9.28 4.74
N LYS A 44 15.85 -10.51 4.33
CA LYS A 44 17.14 -11.18 4.60
C LYS A 44 18.34 -10.39 4.09
N MET A 45 18.17 -9.67 2.99
CA MET A 45 19.23 -8.85 2.37
C MET A 45 19.27 -7.40 2.90
N GLY A 46 18.46 -7.04 3.90
CA GLY A 46 18.43 -5.71 4.51
C GLY A 46 17.85 -4.60 3.61
N ARG A 47 16.93 -4.96 2.73
CA ARG A 47 16.10 -4.02 1.95
C ARG A 47 14.78 -3.78 2.69
N ARG A 48 14.18 -2.62 2.43
CA ARG A 48 12.79 -2.34 2.79
C ARG A 48 11.89 -2.91 1.70
N TRP A 49 10.67 -3.29 2.04
CA TRP A 49 9.78 -3.86 1.05
C TRP A 49 8.31 -3.52 1.33
N ILE A 50 7.53 -3.49 0.27
CA ILE A 50 6.08 -3.44 0.26
C ILE A 50 5.60 -4.56 -0.65
N MET A 51 4.67 -5.37 -0.15
CA MET A 51 4.03 -6.42 -0.94
C MET A 51 2.53 -6.22 -0.96
N VAL A 52 1.92 -6.49 -2.10
CA VAL A 52 0.47 -6.47 -2.28
C VAL A 52 0.03 -7.87 -2.71
N GLU A 53 -1.00 -8.39 -2.07
CA GLU A 53 -1.58 -9.68 -2.40
C GLU A 53 -3.08 -9.68 -2.16
N LEU A 54 -3.84 -10.10 -3.16
CA LEU A 54 -5.29 -10.14 -3.13
C LEU A 54 -5.82 -11.44 -2.49
N GLY A 55 -5.09 -12.55 -2.66
CA GLY A 55 -5.55 -13.88 -2.31
C GLY A 55 -5.41 -14.23 -0.83
N GLU A 56 -6.20 -15.18 -0.37
CA GLU A 56 -6.16 -15.72 1.00
C GLU A 56 -4.79 -16.33 1.37
N HIS A 57 -3.97 -16.65 0.39
CA HIS A 57 -2.61 -17.10 0.63
C HIS A 57 -1.72 -16.02 1.26
N CYS A 58 -2.16 -14.77 1.31
CA CYS A 58 -1.54 -13.77 2.17
C CYS A 58 -1.49 -14.27 3.62
N HIS A 59 -2.61 -14.79 4.14
CA HIS A 59 -2.72 -15.29 5.51
C HIS A 59 -2.13 -16.66 5.70
N THR A 60 -2.29 -17.54 4.73
CA THR A 60 -1.88 -18.95 4.84
C THR A 60 -0.41 -19.20 4.49
N HIS A 61 0.22 -18.33 3.71
CA HIS A 61 1.59 -18.51 3.22
C HIS A 61 2.50 -17.32 3.54
N ILE A 62 2.14 -16.09 3.12
CA ILE A 62 3.04 -14.93 3.20
C ILE A 62 3.34 -14.57 4.66
N ILE A 63 2.30 -14.34 5.47
CA ILE A 63 2.46 -13.94 6.87
C ILE A 63 3.22 -15.00 7.68
N PRO A 64 2.87 -16.30 7.61
CA PRO A 64 3.63 -17.34 8.29
C PRO A 64 5.09 -17.44 7.84
N ARG A 65 5.35 -17.27 6.55
CA ARG A 65 6.72 -17.26 6.03
C ARG A 65 7.53 -16.09 6.58
N LEU A 66 6.97 -14.88 6.52
CA LEU A 66 7.65 -13.69 7.03
C LEU A 66 7.92 -13.76 8.52
N LYS A 67 7.00 -14.35 9.31
CA LYS A 67 7.24 -14.61 10.74
C LYS A 67 8.45 -15.52 10.92
N LYS A 68 8.54 -16.66 10.21
CA LYS A 68 9.71 -17.54 10.27
C LYS A 68 11.02 -16.83 9.89
N VAL A 69 10.98 -15.95 8.90
CA VAL A 69 12.15 -15.14 8.49
C VAL A 69 12.58 -14.22 9.63
N ILE A 70 11.62 -13.52 10.26
CA ILE A 70 11.89 -12.57 11.36
C ILE A 70 12.38 -13.30 12.61
N ASP A 71 11.77 -14.45 12.93
CA ASP A 71 12.14 -15.26 14.09
C ASP A 71 13.50 -15.98 13.90
N GLY A 72 14.04 -15.97 12.69
CA GLY A 72 15.28 -16.68 12.34
C GLY A 72 15.09 -18.20 12.14
N ASP A 73 13.85 -18.66 12.05
CA ASP A 73 13.50 -20.07 11.90
C ASP A 73 13.45 -20.53 10.44
N ASP A 74 13.49 -19.59 9.47
CA ASP A 74 13.62 -19.92 8.07
C ASP A 74 15.06 -20.28 7.73
N LYS A 75 15.36 -21.58 7.68
CA LYS A 75 16.69 -22.13 7.36
C LYS A 75 16.91 -22.38 5.88
N GLY A 76 15.92 -22.04 5.04
CA GLY A 76 15.96 -22.31 3.61
C GLY A 76 16.42 -21.13 2.75
N GLY A 77 16.47 -21.39 1.45
CA GLY A 77 16.72 -20.36 0.44
C GLY A 77 18.11 -19.75 0.57
N ILE A 78 18.18 -18.42 0.68
CA ILE A 78 19.43 -17.65 0.76
C ILE A 78 19.93 -17.44 2.19
N THR A 79 19.27 -18.00 3.20
CA THR A 79 19.55 -17.76 4.63
C THR A 79 21.03 -17.89 4.97
N ASP A 80 21.65 -19.00 4.58
CA ASP A 80 23.08 -19.25 4.84
C ASP A 80 23.98 -18.33 4.02
N ALA A 81 23.61 -18.10 2.75
CA ALA A 81 24.41 -17.26 1.84
C ALA A 81 24.54 -15.80 2.32
N VAL A 82 23.51 -15.27 2.98
CA VAL A 82 23.50 -13.90 3.52
C VAL A 82 23.71 -13.86 5.05
N ASN A 83 23.99 -15.01 5.66
CA ASN A 83 24.18 -15.16 7.11
C ASN A 83 23.01 -14.53 7.93
N TRP A 84 21.76 -14.79 7.51
CA TRP A 84 20.58 -14.27 8.18
C TRP A 84 20.32 -14.97 9.52
N GLN A 85 20.16 -14.20 10.58
CA GLN A 85 19.94 -14.71 11.94
C GLN A 85 18.57 -14.33 12.52
N GLY A 86 17.71 -13.70 11.71
CA GLY A 86 16.43 -13.17 12.17
C GLY A 86 16.49 -11.67 12.49
N GLY A 87 15.38 -11.15 12.94
CA GLY A 87 15.20 -9.77 13.36
C GLY A 87 14.34 -8.93 12.43
N GLY A 88 14.12 -7.69 12.85
CA GLY A 88 13.23 -6.76 12.16
C GLY A 88 11.75 -7.01 12.46
N GLY A 89 10.90 -6.60 11.53
CA GLY A 89 9.46 -6.73 11.63
C GLY A 89 8.75 -6.27 10.37
N PHE A 90 7.45 -6.48 10.30
CA PHE A 90 6.61 -5.95 9.23
C PHE A 90 5.25 -5.50 9.78
N ARG A 91 4.57 -4.66 9.01
CA ARG A 91 3.19 -4.27 9.26
C ARG A 91 2.30 -4.90 8.21
N TYR A 92 1.21 -5.49 8.66
CA TYR A 92 0.16 -6.00 7.79
C TYR A 92 -1.00 -5.01 7.77
N TYR A 93 -1.47 -4.70 6.57
CA TYR A 93 -2.62 -3.86 6.35
C TYR A 93 -3.65 -4.60 5.51
N LYS A 94 -4.90 -4.51 5.91
CA LYS A 94 -6.03 -4.92 5.08
C LYS A 94 -6.55 -3.67 4.36
N LEU A 95 -6.78 -3.78 3.06
CA LEU A 95 -7.40 -2.69 2.31
C LEU A 95 -8.80 -2.43 2.85
N ALA A 96 -9.05 -1.19 3.25
CA ALA A 96 -10.37 -0.76 3.67
C ALA A 96 -11.33 -0.71 2.46
N PRO A 97 -12.66 -0.77 2.68
CA PRO A 97 -13.62 -0.49 1.62
C PRO A 97 -13.39 0.87 0.98
N SER A 98 -13.88 1.06 -0.25
CA SER A 98 -13.83 2.37 -0.89
C SER A 98 -14.54 3.42 -0.06
N LEU A 99 -13.88 4.55 0.18
CA LEU A 99 -14.43 5.65 1.00
C LEU A 99 -15.66 6.30 0.35
N ILE A 100 -15.63 6.38 -0.98
CA ILE A 100 -16.73 6.91 -1.79
C ILE A 100 -17.31 5.78 -2.65
N VAL A 101 -18.63 5.68 -2.67
CA VAL A 101 -19.40 4.77 -3.51
C VAL A 101 -20.46 5.55 -4.26
N ASN A 102 -21.03 4.98 -5.30
CA ASN A 102 -22.18 5.57 -6.00
C ASN A 102 -23.48 5.10 -5.35
N ASP A 103 -24.39 6.03 -5.12
CA ASP A 103 -25.75 5.71 -4.71
C ASP A 103 -26.54 5.11 -5.90
N ARG A 104 -27.81 4.74 -5.65
CA ARG A 104 -28.71 4.18 -6.68
C ARG A 104 -28.99 5.12 -7.86
N TRP A 105 -28.66 6.38 -7.75
CA TRP A 105 -28.85 7.39 -8.80
C TRP A 105 -27.51 7.79 -9.48
N GLY A 106 -26.39 7.15 -9.09
CA GLY A 106 -25.06 7.43 -9.61
C GLY A 106 -24.34 8.60 -8.94
N ASN A 107 -24.86 9.15 -7.86
CA ASN A 107 -24.17 10.21 -7.12
C ASN A 107 -23.10 9.63 -6.21
N ALA A 108 -21.94 10.29 -6.17
CA ALA A 108 -20.86 9.95 -5.26
C ALA A 108 -21.25 10.31 -3.81
N VAL A 109 -21.29 9.31 -2.95
CA VAL A 109 -21.61 9.44 -1.52
C VAL A 109 -20.57 8.74 -0.66
N ILE A 110 -20.48 9.11 0.61
CA ILE A 110 -19.64 8.39 1.58
C ILE A 110 -20.20 6.98 1.73
N ASN A 111 -19.29 5.99 1.67
CA ASN A 111 -19.67 4.59 1.85
C ASN A 111 -20.30 4.38 3.25
N PRO A 112 -21.53 3.83 3.33
CA PRO A 112 -22.22 3.58 4.59
C PRO A 112 -21.49 2.65 5.56
N GLU A 113 -20.53 1.86 5.08
CA GLU A 113 -19.70 1.00 5.94
C GLU A 113 -18.72 1.79 6.83
N TYR A 114 -18.50 3.07 6.53
CA TYR A 114 -17.65 3.93 7.35
C TYR A 114 -18.42 4.51 8.52
N ASN A 115 -18.02 4.17 9.74
CA ASN A 115 -18.45 4.90 10.93
C ASN A 115 -17.69 6.23 11.04
N ALA A 116 -18.11 7.09 11.98
CA ALA A 116 -17.53 8.43 12.15
C ALA A 116 -16.01 8.40 12.44
N ALA A 117 -15.55 7.46 13.26
CA ALA A 117 -14.14 7.32 13.61
C ALA A 117 -13.29 6.85 12.42
N MET A 118 -13.75 5.83 11.69
CA MET A 118 -13.10 5.34 10.47
C MET A 118 -13.00 6.43 9.40
N LEU A 119 -14.07 7.21 9.23
CA LEU A 119 -14.08 8.33 8.29
C LEU A 119 -13.08 9.42 8.69
N ALA A 120 -13.06 9.78 9.97
CA ALA A 120 -12.13 10.77 10.49
C ALA A 120 -10.67 10.33 10.35
N GLU A 121 -10.37 9.07 10.65
CA GLU A 121 -9.05 8.48 10.48
C GLU A 121 -8.61 8.46 9.02
N ALA A 122 -9.49 8.02 8.11
CA ALA A 122 -9.20 7.96 6.67
C ALA A 122 -8.91 9.35 6.09
N LEU A 123 -9.73 10.34 6.42
CA LEU A 123 -9.55 11.71 5.94
C LEU A 123 -8.35 12.42 6.58
N ALA A 124 -8.08 12.19 7.86
CA ALA A 124 -6.89 12.70 8.51
C ALA A 124 -5.62 12.21 7.79
N LYS A 125 -5.51 10.90 7.55
CA LYS A 125 -4.38 10.31 6.81
C LYS A 125 -4.27 10.82 5.38
N MET A 126 -5.39 10.96 4.69
CA MET A 126 -5.43 11.47 3.31
C MET A 126 -4.96 12.93 3.21
N GLU A 127 -5.27 13.76 4.21
CA GLU A 127 -4.86 15.16 4.28
C GLU A 127 -3.50 15.37 4.96
N GLY A 128 -2.80 14.31 5.35
CA GLY A 128 -1.48 14.38 5.96
C GLY A 128 -1.47 14.68 7.45
N PHE A 129 -2.61 14.52 8.13
CA PHE A 129 -2.73 14.68 9.57
C PHE A 129 -2.50 13.35 10.30
N ALA A 130 -1.90 13.43 11.48
CA ALA A 130 -1.93 12.32 12.44
C ALA A 130 -3.33 12.22 13.05
N TYR A 131 -3.98 11.06 12.90
CA TYR A 131 -5.26 10.81 13.57
C TYR A 131 -5.05 10.67 15.07
N ALA A 132 -5.55 11.61 15.83
CA ALA A 132 -5.44 11.70 17.29
C ALA A 132 -6.64 12.49 17.83
N PRO A 133 -7.80 11.83 17.98
CA PRO A 133 -8.98 12.49 18.54
C PRO A 133 -8.72 12.92 19.98
N SER A 134 -9.23 14.10 20.34
CA SER A 134 -9.06 14.68 21.67
C SER A 134 -10.32 14.47 22.51
N ASP A 135 -10.17 13.97 23.73
CA ASP A 135 -11.25 13.86 24.69
C ASP A 135 -11.74 15.24 25.21
N ALA A 136 -10.86 16.23 25.17
CA ALA A 136 -11.15 17.57 25.66
C ALA A 136 -11.71 18.53 24.58
N ARG A 137 -11.51 18.19 23.31
CA ARG A 137 -11.90 19.04 22.17
C ARG A 137 -12.63 18.20 21.12
N TRP A 138 -13.91 18.21 21.16
CA TRP A 138 -14.78 17.42 20.29
C TRP A 138 -14.54 17.62 18.79
N TRP A 139 -14.01 18.79 18.41
CA TRP A 139 -13.69 19.14 17.03
C TRP A 139 -12.28 18.70 16.59
N GLN A 140 -11.44 18.25 17.50
CA GLN A 140 -10.08 17.82 17.16
C GLN A 140 -10.04 16.31 16.91
N HIS A 141 -10.03 15.90 15.64
CA HIS A 141 -9.87 14.49 15.26
C HIS A 141 -8.41 14.15 14.90
N GLY A 142 -7.57 15.14 14.66
CA GLY A 142 -6.15 14.95 14.36
C GLY A 142 -5.40 16.26 14.33
N HIS A 143 -4.09 16.17 14.17
CA HIS A 143 -3.19 17.32 14.10
C HIS A 143 -2.09 17.11 13.05
N SER A 144 -1.57 18.20 12.49
CA SER A 144 -0.36 18.21 11.67
C SER A 144 0.89 18.46 12.50
N SER A 145 2.06 18.39 11.85
CA SER A 145 3.32 18.84 12.45
C SER A 145 3.41 20.37 12.59
N GLU A 146 2.55 21.11 11.91
CA GLU A 146 2.54 22.59 11.83
C GLU A 146 1.46 23.24 12.70
N ARG A 147 0.89 22.51 13.66
CA ARG A 147 -0.16 22.98 14.59
C ARG A 147 -1.55 23.19 13.98
N ASP A 148 -1.79 22.66 12.81
CA ASP A 148 -3.11 22.61 12.22
C ASP A 148 -3.88 21.41 12.74
N PHE A 149 -5.18 21.53 12.79
CA PHE A 149 -6.08 20.49 13.25
C PHE A 149 -7.05 20.11 12.15
N ILE A 150 -7.64 18.92 12.27
CA ILE A 150 -8.68 18.44 11.37
C ILE A 150 -9.93 18.04 12.15
N TYR A 151 -11.07 18.51 11.67
CA TYR A 151 -12.40 18.11 12.11
C TYR A 151 -13.18 17.48 10.96
N VAL A 152 -13.74 16.32 11.18
CA VAL A 152 -14.47 15.55 10.18
C VAL A 152 -15.89 15.27 10.68
N THR A 153 -16.88 15.58 9.87
CA THR A 153 -18.28 15.30 10.16
C THR A 153 -19.05 14.97 8.89
N THR A 154 -20.07 14.12 9.00
CA THR A 154 -21.02 13.84 7.93
C THR A 154 -22.20 14.83 7.89
N GLN A 155 -22.20 15.79 8.80
CA GLN A 155 -23.28 16.78 8.90
C GLN A 155 -23.13 17.90 7.87
N ASN A 156 -24.26 18.57 7.62
CA ASN A 156 -24.29 19.86 6.93
C ASN A 156 -24.14 20.96 7.98
N LEU A 157 -23.12 21.80 7.84
CA LEU A 157 -22.84 22.87 8.76
C LEU A 157 -23.52 24.18 8.34
N SER A 158 -24.20 24.85 9.26
CA SER A 158 -24.77 26.18 9.08
C SER A 158 -23.73 27.26 9.37
N VAL A 159 -24.04 28.51 9.00
CA VAL A 159 -23.22 29.69 9.30
C VAL A 159 -23.00 29.86 10.80
N ASP A 160 -24.05 29.63 11.61
CA ASP A 160 -23.96 29.80 13.08
C ASP A 160 -23.07 28.70 13.71
N GLN A 161 -23.16 27.46 13.20
CA GLN A 161 -22.29 26.37 13.64
C GLN A 161 -20.81 26.62 13.27
N LEU A 162 -20.56 27.18 12.07
CA LEU A 162 -19.21 27.54 11.66
C LEU A 162 -18.66 28.71 12.47
N GLN A 163 -19.50 29.68 12.83
CA GLN A 163 -19.10 30.79 13.71
C GLN A 163 -18.73 30.24 15.09
N ALA A 164 -19.58 29.43 15.72
CA ALA A 164 -19.31 28.83 17.01
C ALA A 164 -18.03 27.99 17.00
N LEU A 165 -17.81 27.21 15.95
CA LEU A 165 -16.59 26.40 15.78
C LEU A 165 -15.33 27.30 15.66
N SER A 166 -15.41 28.38 14.86
CA SER A 166 -14.34 29.34 14.73
C SER A 166 -13.95 30.00 16.06
N ASP A 167 -14.96 30.42 16.83
CA ASP A 167 -14.76 31.04 18.14
C ASP A 167 -14.14 30.06 19.14
N GLU A 168 -14.60 28.81 19.16
CA GLU A 168 -14.07 27.78 20.05
C GLU A 168 -12.62 27.39 19.72
N VAL A 169 -12.27 27.30 18.43
CA VAL A 169 -10.88 27.05 17.98
C VAL A 169 -9.98 28.20 18.40
N ALA A 170 -10.45 29.45 18.27
CA ALA A 170 -9.69 30.65 18.65
C ALA A 170 -9.47 30.74 20.17
N LEU A 171 -10.45 30.32 20.97
CA LEU A 171 -10.38 30.39 22.46
C LEU A 171 -9.61 29.22 23.08
N SER A 172 -9.32 28.18 22.34
CA SER A 172 -8.63 27.00 22.87
C SER A 172 -7.21 27.33 23.31
N PRO A 173 -6.81 27.09 24.58
CA PRO A 173 -5.48 27.40 25.08
C PRO A 173 -4.39 26.62 24.36
N ASP A 174 -3.22 27.25 24.16
CA ASP A 174 -2.06 26.57 23.56
C ASP A 174 -1.42 25.66 24.63
N PRO A 175 -1.21 24.36 24.34
CA PRO A 175 -0.51 23.47 25.26
C PRO A 175 1.01 23.75 25.35
N SER A 176 1.57 24.57 24.46
CA SER A 176 3.01 24.87 24.48
C SER A 176 3.31 26.33 24.73
N PRO A 177 3.87 26.68 25.91
CA PRO A 177 4.27 28.06 26.25
C PRO A 177 5.55 28.53 25.54
N ALA A 178 6.13 27.76 24.63
CA ALA A 178 7.50 28.00 24.16
C ALA A 178 7.63 28.93 22.94
N SER A 179 6.55 29.42 22.33
CA SER A 179 6.64 30.37 21.23
C SER A 179 5.83 31.64 21.52
N GLY A 180 6.50 32.70 21.88
CA GLY A 180 5.95 34.04 22.14
C GLY A 180 5.40 34.77 20.89
N ARG A 181 4.96 34.06 19.87
CA ARG A 181 4.19 34.59 18.75
C ARG A 181 2.83 33.93 18.79
N GLY A 182 1.77 34.71 18.96
CA GLY A 182 0.38 34.26 18.86
C GLY A 182 0.04 33.81 17.45
N GLU A 183 0.57 32.66 17.03
CA GLU A 183 0.23 32.06 15.75
C GLU A 183 -1.19 31.50 15.83
N GLN A 184 -2.04 32.01 14.96
CA GLN A 184 -3.43 31.63 14.89
C GLN A 184 -3.53 30.16 14.47
N ARG A 185 -4.22 29.35 15.27
CA ARG A 185 -4.48 27.94 14.94
C ARG A 185 -5.38 27.85 13.74
N SER A 186 -5.12 26.90 12.87
CA SER A 186 -5.99 26.59 11.75
C SER A 186 -6.69 25.23 11.91
N LEU A 187 -7.93 25.18 11.47
CA LEU A 187 -8.75 23.97 11.48
C LEU A 187 -9.25 23.65 10.08
N LEU A 188 -8.85 22.50 9.57
CA LEU A 188 -9.45 21.92 8.37
C LEU A 188 -10.77 21.24 8.72
N VAL A 189 -11.88 21.76 8.20
CA VAL A 189 -13.23 21.25 8.43
C VAL A 189 -13.66 20.46 7.21
N CYS A 190 -13.77 19.15 7.35
CA CYS A 190 -14.28 18.23 6.34
C CYS A 190 -15.71 17.87 6.68
N CYS A 191 -16.67 18.30 5.88
CA CYS A 191 -18.11 18.09 6.13
C CYS A 191 -18.84 17.65 4.85
N ALA A 192 -20.06 17.08 5.01
CA ALA A 192 -20.87 16.70 3.85
C ALA A 192 -21.25 17.92 3.02
N ALA A 193 -21.69 18.98 3.68
CA ALA A 193 -21.98 20.27 3.03
C ALA A 193 -21.90 21.43 4.06
N PHE A 194 -21.80 22.64 3.55
CA PHE A 194 -22.01 23.87 4.32
C PHE A 194 -23.00 24.76 3.59
N ARG A 195 -23.87 25.44 4.35
CA ARG A 195 -25.00 26.21 3.82
C ARG A 195 -24.85 27.69 4.17
N GLY A 196 -25.30 28.55 3.25
CA GLY A 196 -25.34 29.99 3.46
C GLY A 196 -24.00 30.71 3.24
N VAL A 197 -22.94 29.98 2.87
CA VAL A 197 -21.62 30.56 2.63
C VAL A 197 -20.89 29.71 1.58
N THR A 198 -20.07 30.35 0.75
CA THR A 198 -19.10 29.68 -0.14
C THR A 198 -17.79 29.48 0.59
N ALA A 199 -16.92 28.58 0.10
CA ALA A 199 -15.60 28.35 0.70
C ALA A 199 -14.74 29.64 0.69
N ALA A 200 -14.83 30.45 -0.36
CA ALA A 200 -14.13 31.73 -0.45
C ALA A 200 -14.63 32.76 0.59
N GLN A 201 -15.95 32.86 0.74
CA GLN A 201 -16.55 33.74 1.77
C GLN A 201 -16.20 33.25 3.19
N ALA A 202 -16.18 31.94 3.39
CA ALA A 202 -15.80 31.35 4.67
C ALA A 202 -14.34 31.68 5.04
N ALA A 203 -13.40 31.58 4.09
CA ALA A 203 -12.01 31.91 4.30
C ALA A 203 -11.79 33.40 4.65
N GLN A 204 -12.61 34.29 4.11
CA GLN A 204 -12.60 35.71 4.49
C GLN A 204 -13.20 35.98 5.86
N ARG A 205 -14.30 35.29 6.20
CA ARG A 205 -15.02 35.49 7.44
C ARG A 205 -14.36 34.80 8.64
N TRP A 206 -13.81 33.60 8.43
CA TRP A 206 -13.16 32.79 9.45
C TRP A 206 -11.76 32.34 8.96
N PRO A 207 -10.75 33.18 9.07
CA PRO A 207 -9.41 32.87 8.56
C PRO A 207 -8.75 31.66 9.25
N ASN A 208 -9.26 31.26 10.42
CA ASN A 208 -8.84 30.06 11.14
C ASN A 208 -9.55 28.78 10.69
N LEU A 209 -10.51 28.84 9.74
CA LEU A 209 -11.20 27.68 9.21
C LEU A 209 -10.94 27.49 7.71
N THR A 210 -10.62 26.26 7.32
CA THR A 210 -10.58 25.83 5.92
C THR A 210 -11.69 24.82 5.68
N LEU A 211 -12.67 25.11 4.82
CA LEU A 211 -13.84 24.27 4.58
C LEU A 211 -13.67 23.39 3.35
N ARG A 212 -13.90 22.09 3.50
CA ARG A 212 -13.94 21.13 2.40
C ARG A 212 -15.16 20.21 2.46
N LYS A 213 -15.75 19.94 1.29
CA LYS A 213 -16.84 18.96 1.15
C LYS A 213 -16.26 17.57 0.89
N ILE A 214 -16.63 16.60 1.72
CA ILE A 214 -16.00 15.28 1.73
C ILE A 214 -16.02 14.59 0.36
N PRO A 215 -17.18 14.34 -0.30
CA PRO A 215 -17.15 13.62 -1.57
C PRO A 215 -16.26 14.31 -2.61
N LYS A 216 -16.41 15.64 -2.75
CA LYS A 216 -15.66 16.41 -3.73
C LYS A 216 -14.15 16.43 -3.44
N MET A 217 -13.74 16.55 -2.18
CA MET A 217 -12.32 16.58 -1.81
C MET A 217 -11.64 15.24 -2.04
N VAL A 218 -12.34 14.13 -1.78
CA VAL A 218 -11.82 12.78 -2.03
C VAL A 218 -11.65 12.54 -3.53
N LEU A 219 -12.70 12.84 -4.31
CA LEU A 219 -12.66 12.67 -5.77
C LEU A 219 -11.59 13.56 -6.44
N ALA A 220 -11.38 14.77 -5.94
CA ALA A 220 -10.35 15.66 -6.47
C ALA A 220 -8.91 15.18 -6.20
N ARG A 221 -8.72 14.32 -5.20
CA ARG A 221 -7.43 13.69 -4.91
C ARG A 221 -7.19 12.40 -5.68
N CYS A 222 -8.25 11.80 -6.22
CA CYS A 222 -8.14 10.65 -7.10
C CYS A 222 -7.76 11.16 -8.50
N GLU A 223 -6.49 11.16 -8.84
CA GLU A 223 -5.98 11.55 -10.17
C GLU A 223 -6.61 10.71 -11.31
N TRP A 224 -7.20 9.59 -10.97
CA TRP A 224 -7.81 8.61 -11.86
C TRP A 224 -9.34 8.75 -11.97
N GLY A 225 -9.91 9.82 -11.45
CA GLY A 225 -11.37 9.98 -11.32
C GLY A 225 -12.13 10.30 -12.60
N HIS A 226 -11.49 10.37 -13.75
CA HIS A 226 -12.14 10.77 -14.99
C HIS A 226 -12.15 9.75 -16.12
N ASP A 227 -11.32 8.73 -16.04
CA ASP A 227 -11.27 7.73 -17.09
C ASP A 227 -11.35 6.34 -16.49
N ASP A 228 -11.85 5.39 -17.24
CA ASP A 228 -12.14 3.97 -16.97
C ASP A 228 -11.00 3.13 -16.33
N TYR A 229 -10.05 3.78 -15.69
CA TYR A 229 -9.02 3.15 -14.86
C TYR A 229 -9.48 2.90 -13.42
N SER A 230 -10.76 3.03 -13.12
CA SER A 230 -11.29 2.39 -11.93
C SER A 230 -11.02 0.90 -12.10
N LEU A 231 -9.93 0.43 -11.51
CA LEU A 231 -9.69 -0.98 -11.27
C LEU A 231 -10.89 -1.47 -10.44
N ASN A 232 -11.98 -1.74 -11.13
CA ASN A 232 -13.08 -2.45 -10.55
C ASN A 232 -12.56 -3.87 -10.32
N VAL A 233 -11.99 -4.08 -9.13
CA VAL A 233 -11.40 -5.35 -8.72
C VAL A 233 -12.40 -6.49 -8.90
N ALA A 234 -13.71 -6.18 -8.84
CA ALA A 234 -14.78 -7.14 -9.13
C ALA A 234 -14.82 -7.55 -10.62
N ASN A 235 -14.29 -6.72 -11.52
CA ASN A 235 -14.26 -6.98 -12.97
C ASN A 235 -12.86 -7.37 -13.48
N LEU A 236 -11.84 -7.41 -12.61
CA LEU A 236 -10.59 -8.05 -12.99
C LEU A 236 -10.91 -9.52 -13.29
N PRO A 237 -10.47 -10.06 -14.45
CA PRO A 237 -10.58 -11.49 -14.68
C PRO A 237 -9.86 -12.15 -13.49
N MET A 238 -10.65 -12.66 -12.55
CA MET A 238 -10.13 -13.57 -11.54
C MET A 238 -9.41 -14.63 -12.35
N ALA A 239 -8.09 -14.76 -12.16
CA ALA A 239 -7.36 -15.87 -12.77
C ALA A 239 -8.19 -17.11 -12.50
N ALA A 240 -8.71 -17.73 -13.55
CA ALA A 240 -9.44 -18.97 -13.41
C ALA A 240 -8.58 -19.84 -12.50
N PRO A 241 -9.16 -20.54 -11.52
CA PRO A 241 -8.39 -21.46 -10.69
C PRO A 241 -7.56 -22.27 -11.67
N HIS A 242 -6.24 -22.27 -11.48
CA HIS A 242 -5.27 -22.91 -12.36
C HIS A 242 -5.90 -24.21 -12.85
N PRO A 243 -6.01 -24.48 -14.17
CA PRO A 243 -6.48 -25.75 -14.64
C PRO A 243 -5.68 -26.78 -13.87
N GLY A 244 -6.37 -27.70 -13.23
CA GLY A 244 -5.74 -28.80 -12.51
C GLY A 244 -4.64 -29.43 -13.36
N PRO A 245 -3.72 -30.22 -12.81
CA PRO A 245 -2.61 -30.76 -13.53
C PRO A 245 -3.14 -31.31 -14.88
N LEU A 246 -2.50 -30.84 -15.96
CA LEU A 246 -2.87 -31.27 -17.33
C LEU A 246 -3.07 -32.78 -17.32
N PRO A 247 -4.16 -33.32 -17.90
CA PRO A 247 -4.38 -34.75 -17.95
C PRO A 247 -3.12 -35.40 -18.53
N ALA A 248 -2.65 -36.43 -17.86
CA ALA A 248 -1.47 -37.19 -18.29
C ALA A 248 -1.73 -37.73 -19.71
N GLY A 249 -1.21 -37.05 -20.70
CA GLY A 249 -1.40 -37.43 -22.12
C GLY A 249 -1.14 -36.32 -23.13
N GLU A 250 -1.26 -35.07 -22.76
CA GLU A 250 -0.90 -33.95 -23.65
C GLU A 250 0.48 -33.34 -23.33
N GLY A 251 1.42 -34.22 -23.04
CA GLY A 251 2.82 -33.90 -23.00
C GLY A 251 3.31 -33.60 -24.40
N THR A 252 3.81 -32.40 -24.59
CA THR A 252 4.60 -31.94 -25.72
C THR A 252 5.43 -33.11 -26.26
N VAL A 253 5.19 -33.50 -27.51
CA VAL A 253 6.07 -34.39 -28.25
C VAL A 253 7.41 -33.66 -28.39
N VAL A 254 8.32 -33.88 -27.46
CA VAL A 254 9.71 -33.50 -27.62
C VAL A 254 10.23 -34.42 -28.75
N GLY A 255 10.31 -33.87 -29.94
CA GLY A 255 10.93 -34.52 -31.05
C GLY A 255 12.30 -35.05 -30.64
N LYS A 256 12.49 -36.36 -30.70
CA LYS A 256 13.79 -37.00 -30.52
C LYS A 256 14.78 -36.34 -31.48
N ARG A 257 15.62 -35.46 -30.96
CA ARG A 257 16.82 -35.04 -31.69
C ARG A 257 17.63 -36.31 -31.93
N LYS A 258 17.70 -36.73 -33.17
CA LYS A 258 18.67 -37.75 -33.63
C LYS A 258 20.06 -37.21 -33.26
N GLY A 259 20.74 -37.90 -32.38
CA GLY A 259 22.13 -37.65 -32.11
C GLY A 259 22.95 -37.83 -33.38
N PRO A 260 24.06 -37.12 -33.52
CA PRO A 260 24.94 -37.28 -34.68
C PRO A 260 25.46 -38.71 -34.71
N LYS A 261 25.39 -39.34 -35.91
CA LYS A 261 25.98 -40.64 -36.18
C LYS A 261 27.50 -40.58 -35.91
N PRO A 262 28.13 -41.60 -35.32
CA PRO A 262 29.57 -41.65 -35.18
C PRO A 262 30.19 -41.70 -36.58
N GLY A 263 30.90 -40.64 -36.90
CA GLY A 263 31.75 -40.53 -38.10
C GLY A 263 32.98 -41.38 -37.95
N ASN A 264 33.27 -42.16 -39.01
CA ASN A 264 34.47 -42.95 -39.17
C ASN A 264 35.76 -42.16 -38.90
N ALA A 265 36.60 -42.75 -38.08
CA ALA A 265 38.00 -42.37 -37.99
C ALA A 265 38.71 -42.82 -39.30
N ASN A 266 39.29 -41.90 -40.03
CA ASN A 266 40.61 -42.12 -40.65
C ASN A 266 41.09 -40.87 -41.39
N GLN A 267 42.42 -40.72 -41.34
CA GLN A 267 43.32 -39.82 -42.08
C GLN A 267 43.41 -38.40 -41.48
N GLY A 268 44.51 -37.97 -40.93
CA GLY A 268 45.88 -38.17 -41.36
C GLY A 268 46.48 -36.77 -41.60
N GLY A 269 47.55 -36.50 -40.92
CA GLY A 269 48.53 -35.59 -41.47
C GLY A 269 48.68 -34.20 -40.89
N LEU A 270 49.78 -34.06 -40.13
CA LEU A 270 50.77 -32.96 -40.16
C LEU A 270 50.34 -31.51 -39.95
N PHE A 271 50.76 -30.90 -38.88
CA PHE A 271 51.87 -29.94 -38.93
C PHE A 271 52.33 -29.63 -37.49
N ASP A 272 53.62 -29.98 -37.27
CA ASP A 272 54.46 -29.45 -36.21
C ASP A 272 54.75 -27.98 -36.48
N GLY A 273 54.97 -27.21 -35.43
CA GLY A 273 55.47 -25.84 -35.57
C GLY A 273 55.56 -25.15 -34.20
N GLU A 274 56.77 -25.25 -33.69
CA GLU A 274 57.37 -24.69 -32.47
C GLU A 274 57.19 -23.18 -32.29
N SER A 275 57.28 -22.80 -31.02
CA SER A 275 58.04 -21.71 -30.38
C SER A 275 57.78 -20.24 -30.77
N SER A 276 57.33 -19.48 -29.82
CA SER A 276 58.12 -18.57 -28.97
C SER A 276 57.22 -17.97 -27.88
#